data_a8aea13507ee894af019df97fa9fb5a6
#
_entry.id   a8aea13507ee894af019df97fa9fb5a6
#
_cell.length_a   1.000
_cell.length_b   1.000
_cell.length_c   1.000
_cell.angle_alpha   90.00
_cell.angle_beta   90.00
_cell.angle_gamma   90.00
#
_symmetry.space_group_name_H-M   'P 1'
#
loop_
_entity.id
_entity.type
_entity.pdbx_description
1 polymer ?
#
loop_
_entity_poly.entity_id
_entity_poly.type
_entity_poly.pdbx_seq_one_letter_code
_entity_poly.pdbx_strand_id
1 'polypeptide(L)'
;MVAFILKNKSFLDQSELVATGTTGLHIEQAGFNVTRLLSGPLGGDAQIAAMAAEKKLDAVFFFRDPLEKHPHEPDVQMLMRLCDVYNIPLATNPATARALLVGLSMKS
;
A
#
# COMPACT_ATOMS: atom_id res chain seq x y z
N MET A 1 1.88 -9.27 4.41
CA MET A 1 0.79 -8.32 4.09
C MET A 1 -0.60 -8.84 4.48
N VAL A 2 -0.95 -10.05 4.07
CA VAL A 2 -2.29 -10.60 4.37
C VAL A 2 -2.58 -10.69 5.87
N ALA A 3 -1.60 -11.13 6.66
CA ALA A 3 -1.78 -11.20 8.12
C ALA A 3 -2.11 -9.84 8.74
N PHE A 4 -1.45 -8.78 8.26
CA PHE A 4 -1.73 -7.42 8.70
C PHE A 4 -3.16 -7.01 8.31
N ILE A 5 -3.57 -7.29 7.08
CA ILE A 5 -4.90 -6.96 6.56
C ILE A 5 -5.98 -7.64 7.41
N LEU A 6 -5.81 -8.93 7.70
CA LEU A 6 -6.79 -9.68 8.49
C LEU A 6 -6.92 -9.16 9.92
N LYS A 7 -5.80 -8.75 10.53
CA LYS A 7 -5.83 -8.19 11.90
C LYS A 7 -6.52 -6.84 11.97
N ASN A 8 -6.63 -6.13 10.87
CA ASN A 8 -7.19 -4.79 10.83
C ASN A 8 -8.45 -4.73 9.96
N LYS A 9 -9.15 -5.83 9.87
CA LYS A 9 -10.30 -5.99 8.98
C LYS A 9 -11.38 -4.94 9.21
N SER A 10 -11.72 -4.64 10.45
CA SER A 10 -12.81 -3.70 10.73
C SER A 10 -12.53 -2.29 10.23
N PHE A 11 -11.26 -1.85 10.26
CA PHE A 11 -10.87 -0.57 9.68
C PHE A 11 -10.85 -0.66 8.15
N LEU A 12 -10.25 -1.72 7.63
CA LEU A 12 -10.01 -1.83 6.18
C LEU A 12 -11.29 -2.15 5.39
N ASP A 13 -12.27 -2.79 6.00
CA ASP A 13 -13.57 -3.00 5.35
C ASP A 13 -14.30 -1.69 5.05
N GLN A 14 -13.96 -0.62 5.76
CA GLN A 14 -14.54 0.70 5.55
C GLN A 14 -13.72 1.56 4.58
N SER A 15 -12.63 1.01 4.06
CA SER A 15 -11.69 1.73 3.21
C SER A 15 -11.73 1.20 1.79
N GLU A 16 -11.45 2.06 0.83
CA GLU A 16 -11.21 1.63 -0.54
C GLU A 16 -9.77 1.12 -0.64
N LEU A 17 -9.63 -0.15 -0.98
CA LEU A 17 -8.33 -0.79 -1.09
C LEU A 17 -7.91 -0.87 -2.55
N VAL A 18 -6.65 -0.49 -2.80
CA VAL A 18 -6.03 -0.59 -4.11
C VAL A 18 -4.71 -1.33 -3.93
N ALA A 19 -4.43 -2.29 -4.77
CA ALA A 19 -3.19 -3.06 -4.66
C ALA A 19 -2.69 -3.51 -6.02
N THR A 20 -1.38 -3.65 -6.14
CA THR A 20 -0.75 -4.09 -7.37
C THR A 20 -0.57 -5.61 -7.38
N GLY A 21 -0.65 -6.19 -8.57
CA GLY A 21 -0.24 -7.55 -8.88
C GLY A 21 -0.70 -8.62 -7.92
N THR A 22 0.25 -9.42 -7.46
CA THR A 22 0.02 -10.57 -6.60
C THR A 22 -0.53 -10.19 -5.22
N THR A 23 -0.12 -9.04 -4.70
CA THR A 23 -0.64 -8.54 -3.43
C THR A 23 -2.15 -8.33 -3.51
N GLY A 24 -2.62 -7.72 -4.59
CA GLY A 24 -4.05 -7.53 -4.82
C GLY A 24 -4.82 -8.84 -4.89
N LEU A 25 -4.25 -9.83 -5.56
CA LEU A 25 -4.86 -11.16 -5.63
C LEU A 25 -5.00 -11.79 -4.24
N HIS A 26 -3.94 -11.73 -3.43
CA HIS A 26 -3.98 -12.30 -2.08
C HIS A 26 -5.00 -11.59 -1.19
N ILE A 27 -5.11 -10.28 -1.30
CA ILE A 27 -6.09 -9.50 -0.53
C ILE A 27 -7.52 -9.88 -0.95
N GLU A 28 -7.75 -10.02 -2.24
CA GLU A 28 -9.06 -10.44 -2.77
C GLU A 28 -9.42 -11.84 -2.28
N GLN A 29 -8.47 -12.77 -2.30
CA GLN A 29 -8.68 -14.14 -1.81
C GLN A 29 -8.95 -14.17 -0.30
N ALA A 30 -8.48 -13.18 0.44
CA ALA A 30 -8.76 -13.07 1.87
C ALA A 30 -10.17 -12.51 2.17
N GLY A 31 -10.94 -12.16 1.15
CA GLY A 31 -12.33 -11.73 1.31
C GLY A 31 -12.56 -10.23 1.28
N PHE A 32 -11.56 -9.45 0.87
CA PHE A 32 -11.69 -8.00 0.80
C PHE A 32 -12.04 -7.54 -0.62
N ASN A 33 -12.79 -6.45 -0.71
CA ASN A 33 -12.95 -5.74 -1.97
C ASN A 33 -11.70 -4.92 -2.22
N VAL A 34 -11.00 -5.20 -3.31
CA VAL A 34 -9.77 -4.51 -3.67
C VAL A 34 -9.78 -4.19 -5.17
N THR A 35 -9.37 -2.98 -5.51
CA THR A 35 -9.13 -2.64 -6.92
C THR A 35 -7.72 -3.11 -7.27
N ARG A 36 -7.63 -4.06 -8.20
CA ARG A 36 -6.37 -4.65 -8.60
C ARG A 36 -5.76 -3.84 -9.73
N LEU A 37 -4.55 -3.35 -9.50
CA LEU A 37 -3.74 -2.69 -10.51
C LEU A 37 -2.80 -3.70 -11.17
N LEU A 38 -2.10 -3.26 -12.21
CA LEU A 38 -1.07 -4.07 -12.83
C LEU A 38 0.03 -4.38 -11.82
N SER A 39 0.81 -5.44 -12.07
CA SER A 39 2.01 -5.69 -11.27
C SER A 39 3.01 -4.52 -11.45
N GLY A 40 3.88 -4.31 -10.46
CA GLY A 40 4.82 -3.19 -10.48
C GLY A 40 5.56 -3.05 -11.80
N PRO A 41 6.28 -4.10 -12.27
CA PRO A 41 7.04 -4.02 -13.54
C PRO A 41 6.17 -3.80 -14.77
N LEU A 42 4.89 -4.10 -14.72
CA LEU A 42 3.97 -3.95 -15.85
C LEU A 42 3.19 -2.65 -15.82
N GLY A 43 3.52 -1.73 -14.93
CA GLY A 43 2.90 -0.42 -14.85
C GLY A 43 2.15 -0.12 -13.56
N GLY A 44 2.08 -1.07 -12.61
CA GLY A 44 1.39 -0.86 -11.35
C GLY A 44 1.98 0.28 -10.53
N ASP A 45 3.31 0.40 -10.54
CA ASP A 45 3.99 1.49 -9.82
C ASP A 45 3.63 2.85 -10.42
N ALA A 46 3.51 2.93 -11.74
CA ALA A 46 3.07 4.16 -12.40
C ALA A 46 1.62 4.49 -12.07
N GLN A 47 0.77 3.49 -11.94
CA GLN A 47 -0.63 3.70 -11.54
C GLN A 47 -0.72 4.25 -10.11
N ILE A 48 0.07 3.70 -9.18
CA ILE A 48 0.14 4.21 -7.80
C ILE A 48 0.67 5.65 -7.79
N ALA A 49 1.70 5.92 -8.58
CA ALA A 49 2.28 7.26 -8.69
C ALA A 49 1.24 8.28 -9.18
N ALA A 50 0.45 7.91 -10.17
CA ALA A 50 -0.61 8.78 -10.70
C ALA A 50 -1.68 9.05 -9.63
N MET A 51 -2.09 8.03 -8.87
CA MET A 51 -3.06 8.21 -7.80
C MET A 51 -2.52 9.11 -6.69
N ALA A 52 -1.22 8.97 -6.36
CA ALA A 52 -0.58 9.85 -5.37
C ALA A 52 -0.58 11.30 -5.85
N ALA A 53 -0.23 11.53 -7.11
CA ALA A 53 -0.19 12.87 -7.69
C ALA A 53 -1.59 13.52 -7.74
N GLU A 54 -2.63 12.71 -7.91
CA GLU A 54 -4.02 13.18 -7.92
C GLU A 54 -4.63 13.30 -6.52
N LYS A 55 -3.85 13.01 -5.48
CA LYS A 55 -4.27 13.07 -4.07
C LYS A 55 -5.43 12.11 -3.77
N LYS A 56 -5.43 10.96 -4.41
CA LYS A 56 -6.45 9.92 -4.22
C LYS A 56 -6.06 8.88 -3.18
N LEU A 57 -4.89 8.99 -2.56
CA LEU A 57 -4.38 8.04 -1.58
C LEU A 57 -4.25 8.71 -0.22
N ASP A 58 -4.76 8.06 0.82
CA ASP A 58 -4.61 8.51 2.21
C ASP A 58 -3.38 7.90 2.86
N ALA A 59 -2.93 6.75 2.39
CA ALA A 59 -1.74 6.07 2.90
C ALA A 59 -1.29 5.00 1.91
N VAL A 60 -0.01 4.66 1.97
CA VAL A 60 0.57 3.59 1.17
C VAL A 60 1.25 2.60 2.11
N PHE A 61 1.00 1.31 1.89
CA PHE A 61 1.63 0.23 2.64
C PHE A 61 2.44 -0.62 1.67
N PHE A 62 3.75 -0.63 1.87
CA PHE A 62 4.66 -1.39 1.04
C PHE A 62 5.60 -2.19 1.94
N PHE A 63 5.21 -3.41 2.27
CA PHE A 63 5.99 -4.26 3.16
C PHE A 63 7.14 -4.90 2.39
N ARG A 64 8.34 -4.68 2.88
CA ARG A 64 9.58 -5.17 2.29
C ARG A 64 10.16 -6.26 3.17
N ASP A 65 10.80 -7.25 2.54
CA ASP A 65 11.71 -8.15 3.24
C ASP A 65 13.10 -7.55 3.13
N PRO A 66 13.67 -7.01 4.23
CA PRO A 66 14.98 -6.37 4.14
C PRO A 66 16.12 -7.35 3.87
N LEU A 67 15.86 -8.66 3.98
CA LEU A 67 16.86 -9.69 3.75
C LEU A 67 16.82 -10.23 2.33
N GLU A 68 15.83 -9.88 1.53
CA GLU A 68 15.75 -10.29 0.13
C GLU A 68 16.24 -9.18 -0.79
N LYS A 69 16.97 -9.58 -1.83
CA LYS A 69 17.32 -8.68 -2.93
C LYS A 69 16.15 -8.64 -3.90
N HIS A 70 15.48 -7.52 -3.96
CA HIS A 70 14.38 -7.34 -4.89
C HIS A 70 14.86 -6.66 -6.17
N PRO A 71 14.46 -7.18 -7.34
CA PRO A 71 14.79 -6.51 -8.61
C PRO A 71 14.06 -5.17 -8.77
N HIS A 72 13.16 -4.80 -7.85
CA HIS A 72 12.36 -3.58 -7.92
C HIS A 72 12.83 -2.46 -7.00
N GLU A 73 14.05 -2.53 -6.50
CA GLU A 73 14.57 -1.53 -5.57
C GLU A 73 14.46 -0.08 -6.11
N PRO A 74 14.77 0.19 -7.40
CA PRO A 74 14.58 1.54 -7.94
C PRO A 74 13.13 2.03 -7.87
N ASP A 75 12.17 1.15 -8.07
CA ASP A 75 10.74 1.50 -8.01
C ASP A 75 10.31 1.84 -6.59
N VAL A 76 10.86 1.16 -5.60
CA VAL A 76 10.60 1.46 -4.19
C VAL A 76 11.10 2.86 -3.84
N GLN A 77 12.28 3.24 -4.31
CA GLN A 77 12.82 4.58 -4.09
C GLN A 77 11.93 5.65 -4.72
N MET A 78 11.44 5.39 -5.92
CA MET A 78 10.50 6.29 -6.59
C MET A 78 9.22 6.45 -5.77
N LEU A 79 8.68 5.36 -5.25
CA LEU A 79 7.47 5.38 -4.44
C LEU A 79 7.68 6.19 -3.15
N MET A 80 8.80 5.99 -2.47
CA MET A 80 9.14 6.75 -1.27
C MET A 80 9.23 8.25 -1.58
N ARG A 81 9.89 8.58 -2.68
CA ARG A 81 10.03 9.98 -3.11
C ARG A 81 8.67 10.63 -3.40
N LEU A 82 7.80 9.90 -4.08
CA LEU A 82 6.46 10.41 -4.39
C LEU A 82 5.64 10.64 -3.13
N CYS A 83 5.71 9.72 -2.18
CA CYS A 83 5.00 9.88 -0.92
C CYS A 83 5.50 11.11 -0.15
N ASP A 84 6.82 11.35 -0.19
CA ASP A 84 7.38 12.54 0.44
C ASP A 84 6.95 13.82 -0.27
N VAL A 85 6.98 13.83 -1.60
CA VAL A 85 6.59 15.00 -2.40
C VAL A 85 5.13 15.37 -2.15
N TYR A 86 4.24 14.38 -2.10
CA TYR A 86 2.80 14.62 -1.95
C TYR A 86 2.32 14.49 -0.51
N ASN A 87 3.24 14.33 0.43
CA ASN A 87 2.94 14.24 1.87
C ASN A 87 1.95 13.12 2.19
N ILE A 88 2.18 11.93 1.61
CA ILE A 88 1.37 10.75 1.83
C ILE A 88 2.08 9.83 2.81
N PRO A 89 1.44 9.40 3.91
CA PRO A 89 2.06 8.45 4.84
C PRO A 89 2.42 7.14 4.15
N LEU A 90 3.63 6.66 4.39
CA LEU A 90 4.13 5.40 3.83
C LEU A 90 4.63 4.51 4.95
N ALA A 91 4.14 3.27 4.98
CA ALA A 91 4.59 2.26 5.92
C ALA A 91 5.30 1.14 5.16
N THR A 92 6.49 0.78 5.61
CA THR A 92 7.28 -0.28 5.00
C THR A 92 7.39 -1.52 5.87
N ASN A 93 6.73 -1.55 7.02
CA ASN A 93 6.68 -2.70 7.91
C ASN A 93 5.38 -2.69 8.72
N PRO A 94 4.99 -3.82 9.32
CA PRO A 94 3.72 -3.90 10.05
C PRO A 94 3.60 -2.97 11.25
N ALA A 95 4.70 -2.67 11.94
CA ALA A 95 4.66 -1.79 13.11
C ALA A 95 4.28 -0.37 12.70
N THR A 96 4.93 0.16 11.66
CA THR A 96 4.60 1.48 11.14
C THR A 96 3.18 1.52 10.57
N ALA A 97 2.80 0.47 9.86
CA ALA A 97 1.45 0.38 9.29
C ALA A 97 0.37 0.44 10.37
N ARG A 98 0.58 -0.24 11.49
CA ARG A 98 -0.35 -0.22 12.60
C ARG A 98 -0.48 1.18 13.20
N ALA A 99 0.64 1.88 13.38
CA ALA A 99 0.64 3.25 13.86
C ALA A 99 -0.12 4.18 12.91
N LEU A 100 0.05 3.98 11.60
CA LEU A 100 -0.68 4.76 10.61
C LEU A 100 -2.19 4.53 10.69
N LEU A 101 -2.62 3.28 10.86
CA LEU A 101 -4.06 2.98 10.96
C LEU A 101 -4.67 3.64 12.20
N VAL A 102 -3.96 3.65 13.32
CA VAL A 102 -4.42 4.35 14.52
C VAL A 102 -4.57 5.84 14.23
N GLY A 103 -3.56 6.45 13.61
CA GLY A 103 -3.61 7.86 13.24
C GLY A 103 -4.76 8.19 12.29
N LEU A 104 -4.97 7.36 11.27
CA LEU A 104 -6.04 7.57 10.30
C LEU A 104 -7.43 7.40 10.95
N SER A 105 -7.59 6.47 11.88
CA SER A 105 -8.86 6.26 12.57
C SER A 105 -9.25 7.43 13.46
N MET A 106 -8.29 8.20 13.93
CA MET A 106 -8.52 9.38 14.75
C MET A 106 -8.84 10.63 13.95
N LYS A 107 -8.79 10.55 12.64
CA LYS A 107 -8.88 11.70 11.73
C LYS A 107 -10.28 11.98 11.23
N SER A 108 -11.23 11.25 11.70
CA SER A 108 -12.62 11.37 11.24
C SER A 108 -13.27 12.69 11.66
#